data_03803a55bd5b2b599b99ef9690818fca
#
_entry.id   03803a55bd5b2b599b99ef9690818fca
#
_cell.length_a   1.000
_cell.length_b   1.000
_cell.length_c   1.000
_cell.angle_alpha   90.00
_cell.angle_beta   90.00
_cell.angle_gamma   90.00
#
_symmetry.space_group_name_H-M   'P 1'
#
loop_
_entity.id
_entity.type
_entity.pdbx_description
1 polymer ?
#
loop_
_entity_poly.entity_id
_entity_poly.type
_entity_poly.pdbx_seq_one_letter_code
_entity_poly.pdbx_strand_id
1 'polypeptide(L)'
;MTATLRFAESQADHEAIYRLRYDVYVEEMGYAFPGVDHAGRRLAEPLRENTRLLMAERDGKLVGTLQFNWGAECAFTDEERRIYRLSDFIAVVGDEDIVIGSRFMTRPGHRDTDLPAQLLDRMFAFALDNDVRLLFGDCRPHLINNYLRLGFRTYAKTYNDPHVGMLAPLVFVIDDVVHLERIGSRMTPLFKAKRPEPPAVLAHILPLLPKATPVKLLSNPSGSSDWIGLRGTLADDADGQISIFHGLEPEEVARLIEMSPVISCAPGDRIISQDLAERSVFVVLEGAVEVVRDGRMLAMLTRGSVFGEIAFLLGIDRTADVVAVGEAKVIALRERALNELIASESRLAARFLLNLARIACLKLAERDQG
;
A
#
# COMPACT_ATOMS: atom_id res chain seq x y z
N MET A 1 -15.59 -22.13 4.66
CA MET A 1 -16.49 -21.67 5.75
C MET A 1 -16.43 -20.14 5.79
N THR A 2 -17.56 -19.47 5.96
CA THR A 2 -17.67 -18.01 6.01
C THR A 2 -17.16 -17.51 7.35
N ALA A 3 -16.42 -16.40 7.38
CA ALA A 3 -16.01 -15.77 8.62
C ALA A 3 -17.18 -15.04 9.31
N THR A 4 -17.22 -15.07 10.62
CA THR A 4 -18.16 -14.26 11.41
C THR A 4 -17.50 -12.89 11.63
N LEU A 5 -18.24 -11.81 11.29
CA LEU A 5 -17.79 -10.42 11.44
C LEU A 5 -18.62 -9.74 12.54
N ARG A 6 -17.94 -9.18 13.54
CA ARG A 6 -18.56 -8.45 14.63
C ARG A 6 -17.64 -7.36 15.18
N PHE A 7 -18.17 -6.40 15.90
CA PHE A 7 -17.37 -5.45 16.66
C PHE A 7 -16.89 -6.09 17.99
N ALA A 8 -15.72 -5.65 18.44
CA ALA A 8 -15.21 -5.99 19.75
C ALA A 8 -16.04 -5.27 20.83
N GLU A 9 -16.49 -6.01 21.84
CA GLU A 9 -17.33 -5.48 22.93
C GLU A 9 -16.75 -5.80 24.31
N SER A 10 -15.86 -6.77 24.41
CA SER A 10 -15.32 -7.25 25.68
C SER A 10 -13.81 -7.04 25.79
N GLN A 11 -13.31 -7.04 27.03
CA GLN A 11 -11.88 -7.04 27.30
C GLN A 11 -11.18 -8.25 26.66
N ALA A 12 -11.84 -9.39 26.57
CA ALA A 12 -11.31 -10.59 25.92
C ALA A 12 -11.15 -10.39 24.41
N ASP A 13 -12.04 -9.64 23.78
CA ASP A 13 -11.93 -9.28 22.36
C ASP A 13 -10.71 -8.38 22.12
N HIS A 14 -10.51 -7.37 22.97
CA HIS A 14 -9.36 -6.49 22.89
C HIS A 14 -8.05 -7.27 23.04
N GLU A 15 -7.97 -8.17 24.02
CA GLU A 15 -6.79 -9.02 24.20
C GLU A 15 -6.54 -9.95 23.00
N ALA A 16 -7.58 -10.48 22.37
CA ALA A 16 -7.43 -11.28 21.15
C ALA A 16 -6.87 -10.44 19.99
N ILE A 17 -7.34 -9.18 19.83
CA ILE A 17 -6.83 -8.25 18.83
C ILE A 17 -5.38 -7.88 19.11
N TYR A 18 -5.00 -7.60 20.36
CA TYR A 18 -3.62 -7.25 20.72
C TYR A 18 -2.63 -8.39 20.44
N ARG A 19 -3.06 -9.64 20.66
CA ARG A 19 -2.26 -10.82 20.28
C ARG A 19 -2.16 -10.96 18.76
N LEU A 20 -3.26 -10.77 18.01
CA LEU A 20 -3.21 -10.79 16.56
C LEU A 20 -2.26 -9.71 16.00
N ARG A 21 -2.28 -8.49 16.56
CA ARG A 21 -1.36 -7.41 16.20
C ARG A 21 0.09 -7.80 16.47
N TYR A 22 0.37 -8.43 17.61
CA TYR A 22 1.71 -8.92 17.91
C TYR A 22 2.16 -9.97 16.91
N ASP A 23 1.34 -10.99 16.66
CA ASP A 23 1.66 -12.06 15.71
C ASP A 23 1.95 -11.53 14.29
N VAL A 24 1.18 -10.54 13.84
CA VAL A 24 1.32 -10.00 12.48
C VAL A 24 2.40 -8.92 12.40
N TYR A 25 2.35 -7.90 13.25
CA TYR A 25 3.26 -6.76 13.13
C TYR A 25 4.65 -7.05 13.69
N VAL A 26 4.73 -7.71 14.85
CA VAL A 26 6.02 -7.93 15.51
C VAL A 26 6.69 -9.19 15.00
N GLU A 27 6.00 -10.34 15.04
CA GLU A 27 6.66 -11.61 14.67
C GLU A 27 6.77 -11.82 13.16
N GLU A 28 5.72 -11.50 12.41
CA GLU A 28 5.75 -11.76 10.97
C GLU A 28 6.41 -10.63 10.18
N MET A 29 6.07 -9.35 10.51
CA MET A 29 6.55 -8.20 9.74
C MET A 29 7.83 -7.57 10.32
N GLY A 30 8.26 -7.95 11.53
CA GLY A 30 9.47 -7.43 12.16
C GLY A 30 9.38 -5.98 12.60
N TYR A 31 8.16 -5.43 12.79
CA TYR A 31 8.02 -4.03 13.19
C TYR A 31 8.39 -3.81 14.64
N ALA A 32 9.13 -2.74 14.91
CA ALA A 32 9.50 -2.31 16.25
C ALA A 32 8.57 -1.20 16.74
N PHE A 33 7.58 -1.56 17.55
CA PHE A 33 6.71 -0.59 18.22
C PHE A 33 7.17 -0.34 19.66
N PRO A 34 7.05 0.88 20.18
CA PRO A 34 7.28 1.15 21.59
C PRO A 34 6.23 0.43 22.45
N GLY A 35 6.64 -0.08 23.61
CA GLY A 35 5.71 -0.70 24.57
C GLY A 35 5.19 -2.09 24.20
N VAL A 36 5.84 -2.79 23.26
CA VAL A 36 5.54 -4.19 22.95
C VAL A 36 5.78 -5.06 24.18
N ASP A 37 4.79 -5.85 24.56
CA ASP A 37 4.93 -6.90 25.58
C ASP A 37 5.30 -8.23 24.90
N HIS A 38 6.60 -8.49 24.80
CA HIS A 38 7.11 -9.72 24.21
C HIS A 38 6.80 -10.95 25.05
N ALA A 39 6.78 -10.83 26.38
CA ALA A 39 6.48 -11.95 27.30
C ALA A 39 5.00 -12.36 27.21
N GLY A 40 4.11 -11.40 27.16
CA GLY A 40 2.67 -11.62 26.99
C GLY A 40 2.24 -11.81 25.53
N ARG A 41 3.16 -11.65 24.56
CA ARG A 41 2.89 -11.69 23.11
C ARG A 41 1.73 -10.77 22.73
N ARG A 42 1.84 -9.50 23.08
CA ARG A 42 0.76 -8.54 22.84
C ARG A 42 1.30 -7.18 22.42
N LEU A 43 0.61 -6.57 21.46
CA LEU A 43 0.80 -5.19 21.04
C LEU A 43 -0.48 -4.41 21.37
N ALA A 44 -0.51 -3.84 22.59
CA ALA A 44 -1.59 -3.00 23.05
C ALA A 44 -1.27 -1.54 22.77
N GLU A 45 -2.12 -0.90 22.00
CA GLU A 45 -2.04 0.54 21.75
C GLU A 45 -3.17 1.24 22.51
N PRO A 46 -2.95 2.45 23.03
CA PRO A 46 -4.02 3.22 23.63
C PRO A 46 -5.18 3.41 22.65
N LEU A 47 -6.34 2.88 22.98
CA LEU A 47 -7.55 3.11 22.22
C LEU A 47 -8.21 4.40 22.71
N ARG A 48 -8.69 5.21 21.79
CA ARG A 48 -9.57 6.33 22.13
C ARG A 48 -10.96 5.80 22.47
N GLU A 49 -11.67 6.55 23.29
CA GLU A 49 -13.08 6.31 23.51
C GLU A 49 -13.81 6.25 22.15
N ASN A 50 -14.71 5.29 22.00
CA ASN A 50 -15.47 5.04 20.78
C ASN A 50 -14.68 4.60 19.54
N THR A 51 -13.37 4.26 19.67
CA THR A 51 -12.66 3.56 18.59
C THR A 51 -13.35 2.23 18.29
N ARG A 52 -13.69 2.00 17.04
CA ARG A 52 -14.35 0.78 16.59
C ARG A 52 -13.34 -0.25 16.13
N LEU A 53 -13.42 -1.44 16.67
CA LEU A 53 -12.58 -2.58 16.34
C LEU A 53 -13.45 -3.67 15.71
N LEU A 54 -13.32 -3.86 14.40
CA LEU A 54 -14.00 -4.94 13.69
C LEU A 54 -13.16 -6.20 13.76
N MET A 55 -13.78 -7.31 14.10
CA MET A 55 -13.18 -8.64 14.23
C MET A 55 -13.73 -9.58 13.17
N ALA A 56 -12.87 -10.42 12.62
CA ALA A 56 -13.24 -11.54 11.77
C ALA A 56 -12.78 -12.85 12.41
N GLU A 57 -13.72 -13.73 12.70
CA GLU A 57 -13.46 -15.01 13.34
C GLU A 57 -13.81 -16.16 12.39
N ARG A 58 -12.95 -17.18 12.37
CA ARG A 58 -13.17 -18.44 11.64
C ARG A 58 -12.78 -19.61 12.56
N ASP A 59 -13.68 -20.57 12.70
CA ASP A 59 -13.48 -21.73 13.57
C ASP A 59 -13.07 -21.37 15.01
N GLY A 60 -13.72 -20.33 15.56
CA GLY A 60 -13.47 -19.83 16.91
C GLY A 60 -12.12 -19.10 17.11
N LYS A 61 -11.41 -18.79 16.03
CA LYS A 61 -10.13 -18.06 16.09
C LYS A 61 -10.25 -16.70 15.39
N LEU A 62 -9.67 -15.68 15.97
CA LEU A 62 -9.52 -14.37 15.34
C LEU A 62 -8.51 -14.48 14.20
N VAL A 63 -8.97 -14.20 12.97
CA VAL A 63 -8.17 -14.31 11.74
C VAL A 63 -7.97 -12.99 11.02
N GLY A 64 -8.66 -11.93 11.42
CA GLY A 64 -8.49 -10.59 10.86
C GLY A 64 -9.12 -9.52 11.73
N THR A 65 -8.68 -8.28 11.56
CA THR A 65 -9.23 -7.11 12.24
C THR A 65 -9.06 -5.85 11.40
N LEU A 66 -9.93 -4.88 11.63
CA LEU A 66 -9.86 -3.53 11.09
C LEU A 66 -10.30 -2.55 12.17
N GLN A 67 -9.47 -1.56 12.43
CA GLN A 67 -9.79 -0.45 13.32
C GLN A 67 -10.27 0.74 12.51
N PHE A 68 -11.24 1.48 13.03
CA PHE A 68 -11.57 2.80 12.49
C PHE A 68 -12.14 3.75 13.54
N ASN A 69 -11.95 5.04 13.28
CA ASN A 69 -12.45 6.13 14.08
C ASN A 69 -13.42 6.97 13.23
N TRP A 70 -14.62 7.23 13.74
CA TRP A 70 -15.60 8.05 13.10
C TRP A 70 -15.67 9.43 13.77
N GLY A 71 -15.58 10.50 13.00
CA GLY A 71 -15.47 11.85 13.51
C GLY A 71 -16.69 12.35 14.28
N ALA A 72 -17.87 11.73 14.09
CA ALA A 72 -19.03 11.99 14.93
C ALA A 72 -18.90 11.49 16.37
N GLU A 73 -18.06 10.48 16.61
CA GLU A 73 -17.91 9.81 17.91
C GLU A 73 -16.53 9.98 18.52
N CYS A 74 -15.50 10.24 17.69
CA CYS A 74 -14.12 10.22 18.09
C CYS A 74 -13.34 11.38 17.44
N ALA A 75 -12.96 12.37 18.24
CA ALA A 75 -12.18 13.51 17.74
C ALA A 75 -10.87 13.06 17.08
N PHE A 76 -10.56 13.60 15.91
CA PHE A 76 -9.30 13.32 15.22
C PHE A 76 -8.12 14.02 15.92
N THR A 77 -7.00 13.30 16.03
CA THR A 77 -5.76 13.84 16.61
C THR A 77 -5.14 14.89 15.68
N ASP A 78 -4.27 15.73 16.22
CA ASP A 78 -3.51 16.71 15.41
C ASP A 78 -2.63 16.01 14.36
N GLU A 79 -2.12 14.84 14.70
CA GLU A 79 -1.35 14.02 13.77
C GLU A 79 -2.21 13.49 12.61
N GLU A 80 -3.40 12.93 12.87
CA GLU A 80 -4.34 12.52 11.84
C GLU A 80 -4.77 13.71 10.97
N ARG A 81 -5.07 14.86 11.58
CA ARG A 81 -5.41 16.09 10.86
C ARG A 81 -4.28 16.51 9.91
N ARG A 82 -3.04 16.41 10.35
CA ARG A 82 -1.86 16.75 9.55
C ARG A 82 -1.59 15.73 8.44
N ILE A 83 -1.55 14.43 8.78
CA ILE A 83 -1.24 13.34 7.82
C ILE A 83 -2.26 13.30 6.71
N TYR A 84 -3.56 13.31 7.07
CA TYR A 84 -4.65 13.21 6.11
C TYR A 84 -5.14 14.56 5.60
N ARG A 85 -4.49 15.69 5.97
CA ARG A 85 -4.90 17.04 5.56
C ARG A 85 -6.38 17.28 5.81
N LEU A 86 -6.90 16.79 6.93
CA LEU A 86 -8.34 16.77 7.21
C LEU A 86 -8.95 18.17 7.22
N SER A 87 -8.20 19.21 7.60
CA SER A 87 -8.70 20.59 7.65
C SER A 87 -9.29 21.07 6.32
N ASP A 88 -8.70 20.62 5.20
CA ASP A 88 -9.20 20.98 3.86
C ASP A 88 -10.59 20.37 3.60
N PHE A 89 -10.83 19.16 4.09
CA PHE A 89 -12.08 18.41 3.89
C PHE A 89 -13.14 18.76 4.93
N ILE A 90 -12.75 18.90 6.20
CA ILE A 90 -13.66 19.26 7.30
C ILE A 90 -14.35 20.60 7.05
N ALA A 91 -13.67 21.56 6.40
CA ALA A 91 -14.27 22.82 5.99
C ALA A 91 -15.43 22.65 5.00
N VAL A 92 -15.54 21.50 4.33
CA VAL A 92 -16.54 21.20 3.31
C VAL A 92 -17.64 20.26 3.84
N VAL A 93 -17.26 19.20 4.59
CA VAL A 93 -18.21 18.14 4.98
C VAL A 93 -18.47 18.04 6.50
N GLY A 94 -17.56 18.53 7.35
CA GLY A 94 -17.59 18.30 8.81
C GLY A 94 -16.87 17.03 9.25
N ASP A 95 -16.54 16.96 10.56
CA ASP A 95 -15.88 15.77 11.15
C ASP A 95 -16.78 14.53 11.07
N GLU A 96 -18.10 14.72 11.27
CA GLU A 96 -19.11 13.66 11.30
C GLU A 96 -19.26 12.89 9.99
N ASP A 97 -18.89 13.48 8.88
CA ASP A 97 -18.92 12.87 7.55
C ASP A 97 -17.63 12.06 7.23
N ILE A 98 -16.69 11.96 8.18
CA ILE A 98 -15.37 11.37 7.99
C ILE A 98 -15.15 10.14 8.86
N VAL A 99 -14.59 9.09 8.26
CA VAL A 99 -14.05 7.92 8.95
C VAL A 99 -12.58 7.75 8.58
N ILE A 100 -11.73 7.43 9.56
CA ILE A 100 -10.33 7.03 9.33
C ILE A 100 -10.18 5.55 9.66
N GLY A 101 -9.84 4.73 8.66
CA GLY A 101 -9.50 3.32 8.81
C GLY A 101 -8.02 3.12 9.06
N SER A 102 -7.68 2.22 9.99
CA SER A 102 -6.32 1.87 10.34
C SER A 102 -6.21 0.41 10.82
N ARG A 103 -5.00 -0.07 11.05
CA ARG A 103 -4.75 -1.41 11.62
C ARG A 103 -5.51 -2.54 10.90
N PHE A 104 -5.65 -2.42 9.59
CA PHE A 104 -6.27 -3.45 8.77
C PHE A 104 -5.29 -4.59 8.53
N MET A 105 -5.61 -5.77 9.05
CA MET A 105 -4.77 -6.95 8.91
C MET A 105 -5.55 -8.25 8.91
N THR A 106 -4.94 -9.26 8.30
CA THR A 106 -5.41 -10.65 8.36
C THR A 106 -4.20 -11.56 8.57
N ARG A 107 -4.41 -12.72 9.19
CA ARG A 107 -3.37 -13.75 9.29
C ARG A 107 -2.91 -14.19 7.90
N PRO A 108 -1.64 -14.61 7.72
CA PRO A 108 -1.07 -14.97 6.42
C PRO A 108 -1.95 -15.92 5.61
N GLY A 109 -2.42 -17.01 6.20
CA GLY A 109 -3.26 -18.01 5.54
C GLY A 109 -4.66 -17.55 5.11
N HIS A 110 -5.03 -16.30 5.39
CA HIS A 110 -6.32 -15.71 5.05
C HIS A 110 -6.24 -14.49 4.12
N ARG A 111 -5.03 -14.07 3.70
CA ARG A 111 -4.83 -12.89 2.84
C ARG A 111 -5.34 -13.08 1.43
N ASP A 112 -5.23 -14.29 0.91
CA ASP A 112 -5.63 -14.66 -0.47
C ASP A 112 -7.03 -15.22 -0.53
N THR A 113 -7.82 -15.00 0.50
CA THR A 113 -9.25 -15.37 0.58
C THR A 113 -10.12 -14.11 0.42
N ASP A 114 -11.44 -14.31 0.51
CA ASP A 114 -12.44 -13.23 0.54
C ASP A 114 -12.46 -12.42 1.85
N LEU A 115 -11.73 -12.85 2.89
CA LEU A 115 -11.76 -12.25 4.21
C LEU A 115 -11.35 -10.76 4.25
N PRO A 116 -10.25 -10.33 3.59
CA PRO A 116 -9.91 -8.91 3.52
C PRO A 116 -11.03 -8.08 2.89
N ALA A 117 -11.67 -8.62 1.85
CA ALA A 117 -12.79 -7.96 1.20
C ALA A 117 -14.00 -7.82 2.13
N GLN A 118 -14.35 -8.89 2.86
CA GLN A 118 -15.47 -8.87 3.81
C GLN A 118 -15.29 -7.83 4.94
N LEU A 119 -14.05 -7.69 5.47
CA LEU A 119 -13.74 -6.67 6.48
C LEU A 119 -13.95 -5.25 5.94
N LEU A 120 -13.47 -4.97 4.72
CA LEU A 120 -13.68 -3.68 4.07
C LEU A 120 -15.15 -3.43 3.74
N ASP A 121 -15.86 -4.43 3.24
CA ASP A 121 -17.28 -4.34 2.92
C ASP A 121 -18.11 -4.00 4.17
N ARG A 122 -17.72 -4.54 5.34
CA ARG A 122 -18.39 -4.20 6.62
C ARG A 122 -18.12 -2.76 7.05
N MET A 123 -16.91 -2.25 6.83
CA MET A 123 -16.60 -0.83 7.07
C MET A 123 -17.38 0.08 6.09
N PHE A 124 -17.45 -0.29 4.82
CA PHE A 124 -18.26 0.47 3.83
C PHE A 124 -19.74 0.46 4.17
N ALA A 125 -20.28 -0.69 4.62
CA ALA A 125 -21.66 -0.76 5.07
C ALA A 125 -21.92 0.19 6.26
N PHE A 126 -21.02 0.20 7.26
CA PHE A 126 -21.09 1.14 8.38
C PHE A 126 -21.10 2.60 7.89
N ALA A 127 -20.21 2.94 6.96
CA ALA A 127 -20.09 4.28 6.42
C ALA A 127 -21.39 4.72 5.67
N LEU A 128 -22.00 3.81 4.90
CA LEU A 128 -23.26 4.07 4.21
C LEU A 128 -24.45 4.20 5.18
N ASP A 129 -24.49 3.36 6.22
CA ASP A 129 -25.58 3.38 7.21
C ASP A 129 -25.54 4.62 8.12
N ASN A 130 -24.37 5.30 8.21
CA ASN A 130 -24.16 6.50 9.02
C ASN A 130 -23.89 7.78 8.19
N ASP A 131 -24.26 7.76 6.91
CA ASP A 131 -24.14 8.91 6.01
C ASP A 131 -22.73 9.50 5.87
N VAL A 132 -21.69 8.73 6.20
CA VAL A 132 -20.29 9.11 5.99
C VAL A 132 -20.03 9.38 4.50
N ARG A 133 -19.24 10.40 4.21
CA ARG A 133 -18.89 10.81 2.83
C ARG A 133 -17.47 10.48 2.44
N LEU A 134 -16.55 10.49 3.41
CA LEU A 134 -15.13 10.30 3.17
C LEU A 134 -14.56 9.21 4.08
N LEU A 135 -13.88 8.25 3.47
CA LEU A 135 -13.04 7.28 4.19
C LEU A 135 -11.58 7.59 3.92
N PHE A 136 -10.84 7.87 4.98
CA PHE A 136 -9.40 8.05 4.94
C PHE A 136 -8.69 6.81 5.47
N GLY A 137 -7.46 6.64 5.07
CA GLY A 137 -6.53 5.64 5.55
C GLY A 137 -5.21 5.78 4.87
N ASP A 138 -4.33 4.86 5.12
CA ASP A 138 -3.05 4.77 4.45
C ASP A 138 -2.70 3.33 4.12
N CYS A 139 -1.74 3.16 3.24
CA CYS A 139 -1.21 1.85 2.97
C CYS A 139 0.26 1.92 2.60
N ARG A 140 0.93 0.80 2.75
CA ARG A 140 2.28 0.63 2.20
C ARG A 140 2.24 0.71 0.68
N PRO A 141 3.30 1.23 0.04
CA PRO A 141 3.34 1.45 -1.40
C PRO A 141 2.91 0.26 -2.24
N HIS A 142 3.31 -0.93 -1.86
CA HIS A 142 2.99 -2.16 -2.58
C HIS A 142 1.49 -2.56 -2.53
N LEU A 143 0.69 -1.98 -1.65
CA LEU A 143 -0.75 -2.24 -1.53
C LEU A 143 -1.62 -1.25 -2.32
N ILE A 144 -1.03 -0.15 -2.80
CA ILE A 144 -1.76 0.97 -3.43
C ILE A 144 -2.70 0.48 -4.53
N ASN A 145 -2.24 -0.38 -5.44
CA ASN A 145 -3.07 -0.88 -6.55
C ASN A 145 -4.35 -1.59 -6.09
N ASN A 146 -4.29 -2.30 -4.96
CA ASN A 146 -5.49 -2.95 -4.41
C ASN A 146 -6.54 -1.93 -4.01
N TYR A 147 -6.10 -0.86 -3.33
CA TYR A 147 -6.99 0.22 -2.89
C TYR A 147 -7.50 1.06 -4.06
N LEU A 148 -6.65 1.36 -5.06
CA LEU A 148 -7.07 2.09 -6.26
C LEU A 148 -8.17 1.33 -7.03
N ARG A 149 -8.04 0.01 -7.16
CA ARG A 149 -9.06 -0.84 -7.80
C ARG A 149 -10.38 -0.90 -7.01
N LEU A 150 -10.34 -0.68 -5.69
CA LEU A 150 -11.55 -0.54 -4.88
C LEU A 150 -12.25 0.81 -5.09
N GLY A 151 -11.51 1.86 -5.42
CA GLY A 151 -12.03 3.22 -5.61
C GLY A 151 -11.34 4.27 -4.76
N PHE A 152 -10.39 3.88 -3.91
CA PHE A 152 -9.55 4.85 -3.21
C PHE A 152 -8.71 5.65 -4.19
N ARG A 153 -8.27 6.82 -3.74
CA ARG A 153 -7.35 7.70 -4.46
C ARG A 153 -6.19 8.06 -3.55
N THR A 154 -5.00 8.13 -4.10
CA THR A 154 -3.90 8.85 -3.46
C THR A 154 -4.09 10.33 -3.72
N TYR A 155 -3.98 11.16 -2.70
CA TYR A 155 -4.29 12.60 -2.81
C TYR A 155 -3.25 13.50 -2.13
N ALA A 156 -2.41 12.93 -1.28
CA ALA A 156 -1.35 13.64 -0.57
C ALA A 156 0.00 12.94 -0.80
N LYS A 157 1.09 13.62 -0.45
CA LYS A 157 2.43 13.04 -0.48
C LYS A 157 2.52 11.86 0.49
N THR A 158 3.35 10.89 0.15
CA THR A 158 3.76 9.82 1.06
C THR A 158 4.44 10.42 2.30
N TYR A 159 4.41 9.68 3.39
CA TYR A 159 5.11 10.06 4.62
C TYR A 159 5.78 8.84 5.23
N ASN A 160 6.78 9.07 6.09
CA ASN A 160 7.45 8.01 6.81
C ASN A 160 6.87 7.88 8.22
N ASP A 161 6.27 6.72 8.49
CA ASP A 161 5.96 6.29 9.85
C ASP A 161 7.24 5.69 10.47
N PRO A 162 7.59 6.05 11.72
CA PRO A 162 8.84 5.60 12.34
C PRO A 162 8.90 4.09 12.58
N HIS A 163 7.76 3.39 12.58
CA HIS A 163 7.67 1.97 12.90
C HIS A 163 7.44 1.08 11.68
N VAL A 164 6.65 1.57 10.70
CA VAL A 164 6.26 0.77 9.54
C VAL A 164 6.85 1.25 8.21
N GLY A 165 7.58 2.36 8.22
CA GLY A 165 8.21 2.93 7.02
C GLY A 165 7.27 3.78 6.18
N MET A 166 7.50 3.85 4.87
CA MET A 166 6.73 4.69 3.97
C MET A 166 5.25 4.28 3.88
N LEU A 167 4.36 5.26 4.02
CA LEU A 167 2.92 5.14 3.86
C LEU A 167 2.39 6.15 2.85
N ALA A 168 1.39 5.74 2.08
CA ALA A 168 0.67 6.59 1.13
C ALA A 168 -0.73 6.89 1.66
N PRO A 169 -1.07 8.17 1.93
CA PRO A 169 -2.43 8.54 2.31
C PRO A 169 -3.44 8.26 1.20
N LEU A 170 -4.57 7.71 1.59
CA LEU A 170 -5.66 7.31 0.71
C LEU A 170 -6.96 7.99 1.14
N VAL A 171 -7.79 8.32 0.15
CA VAL A 171 -9.16 8.78 0.37
C VAL A 171 -10.12 8.03 -0.54
N PHE A 172 -11.24 7.61 -0.01
CA PHE A 172 -12.39 7.08 -0.75
C PHE A 172 -13.54 8.06 -0.62
N VAL A 173 -14.07 8.53 -1.74
CA VAL A 173 -15.22 9.44 -1.79
C VAL A 173 -16.46 8.61 -2.09
N ILE A 174 -17.30 8.42 -1.07
CA ILE A 174 -18.46 7.50 -1.11
C ILE A 174 -19.46 7.88 -2.20
N ASP A 175 -19.71 9.16 -2.37
CA ASP A 175 -20.72 9.67 -3.30
C ASP A 175 -20.23 9.74 -4.76
N ASP A 176 -18.95 9.45 -5.06
CA ASP A 176 -18.40 9.51 -6.42
C ASP A 176 -18.55 8.19 -7.17
N VAL A 177 -19.80 7.82 -7.43
CA VAL A 177 -20.15 6.61 -8.19
C VAL A 177 -19.59 6.65 -9.62
N VAL A 178 -19.48 7.83 -10.22
CA VAL A 178 -18.90 8.00 -11.57
C VAL A 178 -17.45 7.54 -11.60
N HIS A 179 -16.67 7.84 -10.57
CA HIS A 179 -15.31 7.32 -10.46
C HIS A 179 -15.29 5.79 -10.36
N LEU A 180 -16.13 5.23 -9.52
CA LEU A 180 -16.21 3.77 -9.33
C LEU A 180 -16.58 3.04 -10.62
N GLU A 181 -17.52 3.58 -11.40
CA GLU A 181 -17.88 3.05 -12.71
C GLU A 181 -16.71 3.13 -13.69
N ARG A 182 -16.01 4.27 -13.73
CA ARG A 182 -14.89 4.50 -14.65
C ARG A 182 -13.74 3.51 -14.44
N ILE A 183 -13.46 3.13 -13.18
CA ILE A 183 -12.38 2.19 -12.86
C ILE A 183 -12.84 0.73 -12.81
N GLY A 184 -14.13 0.45 -13.01
CA GLY A 184 -14.70 -0.90 -12.88
C GLY A 184 -14.62 -1.45 -11.45
N SER A 185 -14.81 -0.60 -10.43
CA SER A 185 -14.75 -1.04 -9.04
C SER A 185 -15.83 -2.06 -8.71
N ARG A 186 -15.47 -3.13 -8.00
CA ARG A 186 -16.43 -4.10 -7.44
C ARG A 186 -17.43 -3.46 -6.47
N MET A 187 -17.12 -2.28 -5.96
CA MET A 187 -17.97 -1.53 -5.04
C MET A 187 -19.11 -0.79 -5.75
N THR A 188 -19.00 -0.57 -7.05
CA THR A 188 -19.99 0.19 -7.84
C THR A 188 -21.44 -0.22 -7.60
N PRO A 189 -21.82 -1.52 -7.63
CA PRO A 189 -23.22 -1.91 -7.43
C PRO A 189 -23.77 -1.50 -6.06
N LEU A 190 -22.96 -1.65 -5.00
CA LEU A 190 -23.34 -1.31 -3.63
C LEU A 190 -23.63 0.19 -3.49
N PHE A 191 -22.69 1.02 -3.95
CA PHE A 191 -22.80 2.47 -3.80
C PHE A 191 -23.88 3.05 -4.72
N LYS A 192 -24.00 2.57 -5.94
CA LYS A 192 -25.06 3.00 -6.87
C LYS A 192 -26.47 2.70 -6.35
N ALA A 193 -26.65 1.56 -5.69
CA ALA A 193 -27.93 1.19 -5.08
C ALA A 193 -28.30 2.07 -3.89
N LYS A 194 -27.32 2.48 -3.07
CA LYS A 194 -27.51 3.26 -1.84
C LYS A 194 -27.43 4.77 -2.08
N ARG A 195 -26.74 5.22 -3.11
CA ARG A 195 -26.47 6.62 -3.47
C ARG A 195 -26.73 6.84 -4.97
N PRO A 196 -28.00 6.76 -5.43
CA PRO A 196 -28.33 6.82 -6.86
C PRO A 196 -28.03 8.19 -7.47
N GLU A 197 -28.09 9.26 -6.67
CA GLU A 197 -27.82 10.62 -7.10
C GLU A 197 -26.67 11.23 -6.27
N PRO A 198 -25.67 11.87 -6.93
CA PRO A 198 -24.60 12.52 -6.22
C PRO A 198 -25.12 13.76 -5.47
N PRO A 199 -24.78 13.93 -4.18
CA PRO A 199 -25.15 15.12 -3.42
C PRO A 199 -24.39 16.36 -3.91
N ALA A 200 -24.97 17.54 -3.71
CA ALA A 200 -24.35 18.81 -4.15
C ALA A 200 -22.96 19.03 -3.55
N VAL A 201 -22.69 18.53 -2.34
CA VAL A 201 -21.39 18.66 -1.68
C VAL A 201 -20.25 17.96 -2.44
N LEU A 202 -20.55 16.95 -3.27
CA LEU A 202 -19.54 16.27 -4.09
C LEU A 202 -18.78 17.27 -5.00
N ALA A 203 -19.49 18.28 -5.54
CA ALA A 203 -18.88 19.32 -6.36
C ALA A 203 -17.83 20.17 -5.60
N HIS A 204 -17.89 20.20 -4.26
CA HIS A 204 -16.93 20.89 -3.40
C HIS A 204 -15.81 19.96 -2.91
N ILE A 205 -16.07 18.64 -2.80
CA ILE A 205 -15.05 17.65 -2.41
C ILE A 205 -14.06 17.38 -3.55
N LEU A 206 -14.55 17.18 -4.77
CA LEU A 206 -13.71 16.79 -5.91
C LEU A 206 -12.57 17.76 -6.23
N PRO A 207 -12.73 19.08 -6.13
CA PRO A 207 -11.63 20.04 -6.33
C PRO A 207 -10.51 19.97 -5.30
N LEU A 208 -10.75 19.39 -4.10
CA LEU A 208 -9.73 19.18 -3.08
C LEU A 208 -8.76 18.04 -3.45
N LEU A 209 -9.19 17.17 -4.36
CA LEU A 209 -8.38 16.08 -4.83
C LEU A 209 -7.43 16.58 -5.95
N PRO A 210 -6.16 16.13 -5.98
CA PRO A 210 -5.24 16.54 -7.03
C PRO A 210 -5.73 16.07 -8.39
N LYS A 211 -5.60 16.92 -9.40
CA LYS A 211 -5.91 16.60 -10.81
C LYS A 211 -5.01 15.48 -11.36
N ALA A 212 -3.80 15.37 -10.83
CA ALA A 212 -2.88 14.26 -11.06
C ALA A 212 -2.60 13.61 -9.70
N THR A 213 -2.90 12.32 -9.55
CA THR A 213 -2.58 11.58 -8.33
C THR A 213 -1.07 11.46 -8.17
N PRO A 214 -0.50 11.60 -6.95
CA PRO A 214 0.92 11.34 -6.69
C PRO A 214 1.34 9.92 -7.08
N VAL A 215 0.38 8.99 -7.14
CA VAL A 215 0.58 7.62 -7.64
C VAL A 215 -0.40 7.41 -8.80
N LYS A 216 0.14 7.26 -10.01
CA LYS A 216 -0.64 6.89 -11.19
C LYS A 216 -0.66 5.38 -11.33
N LEU A 217 -1.86 4.79 -11.45
CA LEU A 217 -2.01 3.56 -12.22
C LEU A 217 -1.74 3.94 -13.68
N LEU A 218 -0.73 3.36 -14.28
CA LEU A 218 -0.56 3.41 -15.71
C LEU A 218 -1.61 2.47 -16.33
N SER A 219 -2.88 2.92 -16.30
CA SER A 219 -3.96 2.22 -16.98
C SER A 219 -3.90 2.58 -18.45
N ASN A 220 -3.54 1.62 -19.25
CA ASN A 220 -3.43 1.65 -20.70
C ASN A 220 -2.14 2.27 -21.26
N PRO A 221 -1.07 1.44 -21.42
CA PRO A 221 0.23 1.88 -21.94
C PRO A 221 0.20 2.35 -23.42
N SER A 222 -0.82 1.98 -24.16
CA SER A 222 -0.81 2.12 -25.64
C SER A 222 -1.05 3.54 -26.16
N GLY A 223 -1.25 4.55 -25.32
CA GLY A 223 -1.63 5.89 -25.78
C GLY A 223 -1.15 7.09 -24.97
N SER A 224 -0.45 6.94 -23.87
CA SER A 224 0.04 8.10 -23.09
C SER A 224 1.48 8.47 -23.45
N SER A 225 1.75 9.79 -23.55
CA SER A 225 3.11 10.33 -23.74
C SER A 225 4.06 9.87 -22.60
N ASP A 226 3.54 9.63 -21.41
CA ASP A 226 4.27 9.12 -20.25
C ASP A 226 4.78 7.69 -20.50
N TRP A 227 4.03 6.86 -21.23
CA TRP A 227 4.43 5.50 -21.60
C TRP A 227 5.57 5.47 -22.61
N ILE A 228 5.52 6.33 -23.65
CA ILE A 228 6.59 6.43 -24.66
C ILE A 228 7.89 6.87 -24.00
N GLY A 229 7.84 7.84 -23.08
CA GLY A 229 8.98 8.27 -22.28
C GLY A 229 9.51 7.16 -21.36
N LEU A 230 8.62 6.41 -20.68
CA LEU A 230 8.99 5.30 -19.81
C LEU A 230 9.62 4.14 -20.59
N ARG A 231 9.08 3.81 -21.77
CA ARG A 231 9.58 2.76 -22.65
C ARG A 231 11.01 3.06 -23.14
N GLY A 232 11.28 4.28 -23.57
CA GLY A 232 12.63 4.71 -23.94
C GLY A 232 13.61 4.64 -22.75
N THR A 233 13.09 4.89 -21.53
CA THR A 233 13.85 4.83 -20.30
C THR A 233 14.25 3.41 -19.87
N LEU A 234 13.38 2.45 -20.13
CA LEU A 234 13.50 1.07 -19.63
C LEU A 234 14.10 0.12 -20.67
N ALA A 235 14.11 0.51 -21.96
CA ALA A 235 14.59 -0.31 -23.06
C ALA A 235 16.07 -0.06 -23.42
N ASP A 236 16.63 1.10 -23.05
CA ASP A 236 18.02 1.41 -23.31
C ASP A 236 18.92 0.84 -22.21
N ASP A 237 19.79 -0.10 -22.57
CA ASP A 237 20.94 -0.53 -21.79
C ASP A 237 21.96 0.62 -21.72
N ALA A 238 21.63 1.70 -21.01
CA ALA A 238 22.56 2.76 -20.72
C ALA A 238 23.62 2.20 -19.77
N ASP A 239 24.85 2.24 -20.17
CA ASP A 239 26.06 1.85 -19.43
C ASP A 239 26.32 0.33 -19.22
N GLY A 240 25.82 -0.57 -20.10
CA GLY A 240 26.16 -1.99 -20.04
C GLY A 240 25.54 -2.76 -18.87
N GLN A 241 24.59 -2.16 -18.16
CA GLN A 241 23.82 -2.83 -17.11
C GLN A 241 22.62 -3.57 -17.71
N ILE A 242 22.41 -4.81 -17.25
CA ILE A 242 21.25 -5.61 -17.66
C ILE A 242 19.98 -4.97 -17.11
N SER A 243 19.09 -4.50 -17.98
CA SER A 243 17.76 -4.05 -17.59
C SER A 243 16.93 -5.23 -17.05
N ILE A 244 16.10 -4.97 -16.01
CA ILE A 244 15.12 -5.94 -15.51
C ILE A 244 14.13 -6.38 -16.61
N PHE A 245 13.93 -5.55 -17.63
CA PHE A 245 13.04 -5.77 -18.76
C PHE A 245 13.76 -6.32 -20.00
N HIS A 246 15.03 -6.67 -19.89
CA HIS A 246 15.83 -7.17 -21.03
C HIS A 246 15.17 -8.39 -21.70
N GLY A 247 14.98 -8.30 -23.02
CA GLY A 247 14.40 -9.36 -23.83
C GLY A 247 12.90 -9.61 -23.60
N LEU A 248 12.19 -8.66 -22.97
CA LEU A 248 10.74 -8.63 -22.94
C LEU A 248 10.17 -7.82 -24.11
N GLU A 249 9.06 -8.31 -24.67
CA GLU A 249 8.32 -7.56 -25.68
C GLU A 249 7.60 -6.35 -25.04
N PRO A 250 7.30 -5.30 -25.82
CA PRO A 250 6.65 -4.09 -25.29
C PRO A 250 5.36 -4.35 -24.53
N GLU A 251 4.56 -5.31 -24.98
CA GLU A 251 3.30 -5.70 -24.37
C GLU A 251 3.53 -6.43 -23.02
N GLU A 252 4.61 -7.20 -22.93
CA GLU A 252 5.04 -7.89 -21.71
C GLU A 252 5.51 -6.88 -20.65
N VAL A 253 6.29 -5.88 -21.05
CA VAL A 253 6.71 -4.78 -20.17
C VAL A 253 5.50 -3.98 -19.68
N ALA A 254 4.57 -3.67 -20.60
CA ALA A 254 3.34 -2.98 -20.27
C ALA A 254 2.56 -3.71 -19.16
N ARG A 255 2.43 -5.02 -19.29
CA ARG A 255 1.71 -5.86 -18.33
C ARG A 255 2.37 -5.88 -16.95
N LEU A 256 3.70 -5.97 -16.88
CA LEU A 256 4.44 -5.86 -15.62
C LEU A 256 4.21 -4.50 -14.93
N ILE A 257 4.19 -3.42 -15.70
CA ILE A 257 3.95 -2.07 -15.19
C ILE A 257 2.49 -1.89 -14.73
N GLU A 258 1.51 -2.43 -15.47
CA GLU A 258 0.10 -2.41 -15.05
C GLU A 258 -0.16 -3.10 -13.71
N MET A 259 0.65 -4.11 -13.39
CA MET A 259 0.59 -4.83 -12.11
C MET A 259 1.34 -4.08 -10.98
N SER A 260 2.08 -3.02 -11.31
CA SER A 260 3.03 -2.35 -10.41
C SER A 260 2.68 -0.88 -10.24
N PRO A 261 2.48 -0.36 -9.01
CA PRO A 261 2.30 1.06 -8.80
C PRO A 261 3.58 1.84 -9.07
N VAL A 262 3.44 3.01 -9.68
CA VAL A 262 4.49 4.04 -9.70
C VAL A 262 4.32 4.93 -8.48
N ILE A 263 5.37 5.06 -7.69
CA ILE A 263 5.39 5.79 -6.43
C ILE A 263 6.27 7.01 -6.60
N SER A 264 5.74 8.19 -6.30
CA SER A 264 6.52 9.43 -6.20
C SER A 264 7.01 9.60 -4.77
N CYS A 265 8.32 9.74 -4.63
CA CYS A 265 9.00 9.89 -3.35
C CYS A 265 9.55 11.33 -3.22
N ALA A 266 9.37 11.94 -2.06
CA ALA A 266 10.02 13.20 -1.69
C ALA A 266 11.43 12.95 -1.14
N PRO A 267 12.30 13.98 -1.09
CA PRO A 267 13.61 13.86 -0.43
C PRO A 267 13.48 13.34 1.00
N GLY A 268 14.26 12.32 1.34
CA GLY A 268 14.25 11.68 2.67
C GLY A 268 13.19 10.59 2.87
N ASP A 269 12.32 10.33 1.89
CA ASP A 269 11.36 9.23 1.98
C ASP A 269 12.08 7.88 2.05
N ARG A 270 11.78 7.09 3.10
CA ARG A 270 12.33 5.76 3.29
C ARG A 270 11.44 4.72 2.60
N ILE A 271 11.86 4.27 1.42
CA ILE A 271 11.11 3.34 0.55
C ILE A 271 11.17 1.92 1.10
N ILE A 272 12.33 1.52 1.61
CA ILE A 272 12.56 0.24 2.30
C ILE A 272 13.13 0.56 3.68
N SER A 273 12.66 -0.16 4.70
CA SER A 273 13.25 -0.15 6.04
C SER A 273 13.95 -1.48 6.31
N GLN A 274 15.20 -1.40 6.80
CA GLN A 274 16.00 -2.56 7.20
C GLN A 274 15.22 -3.43 8.21
N ASP A 275 15.48 -4.72 8.20
CA ASP A 275 14.91 -5.74 9.10
C ASP A 275 13.38 -5.94 9.01
N LEU A 276 12.69 -5.30 8.05
CA LEU A 276 11.27 -5.54 7.83
C LEU A 276 11.03 -6.72 6.88
N ALA A 277 10.04 -7.54 7.21
CA ALA A 277 9.58 -8.68 6.41
C ALA A 277 8.69 -8.22 5.24
N GLU A 278 9.28 -7.68 4.19
CA GLU A 278 8.56 -7.25 3.00
C GLU A 278 9.09 -7.92 1.72
N ARG A 279 8.17 -8.34 0.85
CA ARG A 279 8.45 -9.06 -0.39
C ARG A 279 8.06 -8.25 -1.63
N SER A 280 8.81 -7.18 -1.87
CA SER A 280 8.68 -6.37 -3.09
C SER A 280 10.06 -6.08 -3.67
N VAL A 281 10.13 -6.01 -5.01
CA VAL A 281 11.28 -5.49 -5.73
C VAL A 281 10.91 -4.14 -6.35
N PHE A 282 11.85 -3.24 -6.41
CA PHE A 282 11.65 -1.88 -6.90
C PHE A 282 12.60 -1.57 -8.06
N VAL A 283 12.14 -0.67 -8.94
CA VAL A 283 12.96 -0.11 -10.04
C VAL A 283 12.89 1.41 -9.97
N VAL A 284 14.02 2.09 -10.02
CA VAL A 284 14.08 3.55 -10.08
C VAL A 284 13.71 4.01 -11.49
N LEU A 285 12.67 4.83 -11.62
CA LEU A 285 12.25 5.44 -12.90
C LEU A 285 12.86 6.81 -13.11
N GLU A 286 12.88 7.61 -12.06
CA GLU A 286 13.40 8.99 -12.07
C GLU A 286 14.07 9.28 -10.72
N GLY A 287 15.07 10.18 -10.72
CA GLY A 287 15.78 10.59 -9.53
C GLY A 287 16.80 9.56 -9.06
N ALA A 288 17.12 9.59 -7.75
CA ALA A 288 18.10 8.73 -7.12
C ALA A 288 17.67 8.32 -5.71
N VAL A 289 18.10 7.12 -5.30
CA VAL A 289 17.91 6.61 -3.95
C VAL A 289 19.24 6.11 -3.39
N GLU A 290 19.45 6.24 -2.08
CA GLU A 290 20.60 5.69 -1.39
C GLU A 290 20.23 4.42 -0.63
N VAL A 291 21.15 3.44 -0.63
CA VAL A 291 21.06 2.22 0.16
C VAL A 291 21.90 2.41 1.40
N VAL A 292 21.29 2.30 2.58
CA VAL A 292 21.95 2.53 3.87
C VAL A 292 21.78 1.30 4.75
N ARG A 293 22.86 0.82 5.36
CA ARG A 293 22.86 -0.24 6.37
C ARG A 293 23.56 0.24 7.62
N ASP A 294 22.89 0.13 8.76
CA ASP A 294 23.44 0.52 10.06
C ASP A 294 24.02 1.95 10.05
N GLY A 295 23.31 2.87 9.38
CA GLY A 295 23.71 4.27 9.23
C GLY A 295 24.86 4.52 8.23
N ARG A 296 25.37 3.51 7.54
CA ARG A 296 26.42 3.63 6.52
C ARG A 296 25.83 3.49 5.12
N MET A 297 26.08 4.47 4.26
CA MET A 297 25.72 4.40 2.84
C MET A 297 26.53 3.29 2.15
N LEU A 298 25.82 2.37 1.50
CA LEU A 298 26.40 1.25 0.74
C LEU A 298 26.45 1.53 -0.75
N ALA A 299 25.43 2.19 -1.30
CA ALA A 299 25.32 2.46 -2.73
C ALA A 299 24.37 3.64 -3.00
N MET A 300 24.59 4.32 -4.12
CA MET A 300 23.67 5.25 -4.75
C MET A 300 23.06 4.55 -5.97
N LEU A 301 21.75 4.53 -6.06
CA LEU A 301 21.01 3.91 -7.15
C LEU A 301 20.26 4.98 -7.94
N THR A 302 20.40 4.94 -9.25
CA THR A 302 19.81 5.91 -10.17
C THR A 302 18.82 5.22 -11.13
N ARG A 303 18.31 5.94 -12.08
CA ARG A 303 17.36 5.47 -13.09
C ARG A 303 17.77 4.11 -13.67
N GLY A 304 16.83 3.17 -13.74
CA GLY A 304 17.03 1.80 -14.22
C GLY A 304 17.51 0.82 -13.14
N SER A 305 18.06 1.33 -12.04
CA SER A 305 18.53 0.46 -10.95
C SER A 305 17.38 -0.28 -10.28
N VAL A 306 17.62 -1.55 -9.98
CA VAL A 306 16.72 -2.44 -9.24
C VAL A 306 17.17 -2.50 -7.78
N PHE A 307 16.25 -2.56 -6.82
CA PHE A 307 16.59 -2.73 -5.39
C PHE A 307 15.51 -3.52 -4.65
N GLY A 308 15.89 -4.06 -3.48
CA GLY A 308 15.03 -4.96 -2.69
C GLY A 308 15.00 -6.40 -3.22
N GLU A 309 15.81 -6.72 -4.23
CA GLU A 309 15.89 -8.01 -4.91
C GLU A 309 16.38 -9.13 -4.00
N ILE A 310 17.29 -8.82 -3.05
CA ILE A 310 17.89 -9.82 -2.15
C ILE A 310 16.81 -10.41 -1.24
N ALA A 311 16.07 -9.57 -0.53
CA ALA A 311 14.97 -9.99 0.34
C ALA A 311 13.85 -10.69 -0.46
N PHE A 312 13.58 -10.20 -1.68
CA PHE A 312 12.57 -10.77 -2.57
C PHE A 312 12.94 -12.19 -3.03
N LEU A 313 14.17 -12.40 -3.51
CA LEU A 313 14.62 -13.70 -4.03
C LEU A 313 14.89 -14.74 -2.94
N LEU A 314 15.46 -14.31 -1.80
CA LEU A 314 15.86 -15.22 -0.73
C LEU A 314 14.74 -15.49 0.29
N GLY A 315 13.65 -14.71 0.25
CA GLY A 315 12.59 -14.83 1.24
C GLY A 315 12.99 -14.43 2.67
N ILE A 316 14.00 -13.55 2.82
CA ILE A 316 14.51 -13.03 4.09
C ILE A 316 14.03 -11.60 4.34
N ASP A 317 14.32 -11.07 5.52
CA ASP A 317 14.02 -9.68 5.86
C ASP A 317 14.90 -8.71 5.07
N ARG A 318 14.47 -7.43 5.02
CA ARG A 318 15.20 -6.37 4.32
C ARG A 318 16.59 -6.18 4.91
N THR A 319 17.60 -6.20 4.06
CA THR A 319 19.01 -6.16 4.48
C THR A 319 19.58 -4.75 4.65
N ALA A 320 18.83 -3.73 4.25
CA ALA A 320 19.23 -2.31 4.31
C ALA A 320 18.02 -1.40 4.18
N ASP A 321 18.15 -0.15 4.64
CA ASP A 321 17.27 0.96 4.29
C ASP A 321 17.47 1.38 2.85
N VAL A 322 16.44 1.89 2.19
CA VAL A 322 16.54 2.61 0.92
C VAL A 322 15.78 3.92 1.02
N VAL A 323 16.47 5.03 0.81
CA VAL A 323 15.97 6.38 1.04
C VAL A 323 16.09 7.23 -0.23
N ALA A 324 15.08 8.01 -0.55
CA ALA A 324 15.10 8.93 -1.67
C ALA A 324 16.04 10.13 -1.36
N VAL A 325 17.02 10.39 -2.21
CA VAL A 325 17.98 11.49 -2.04
C VAL A 325 17.37 12.84 -2.45
N GLY A 326 16.50 12.79 -3.48
CA GLY A 326 15.75 13.93 -4.00
C GLY A 326 14.35 13.49 -4.39
N GLU A 327 13.65 14.30 -5.18
CA GLU A 327 12.42 13.83 -5.84
C GLU A 327 12.76 12.60 -6.67
N ALA A 328 12.07 11.49 -6.44
CA ALA A 328 12.29 10.24 -7.14
C ALA A 328 10.96 9.56 -7.51
N LYS A 329 10.99 8.72 -8.55
CA LYS A 329 9.87 7.84 -8.89
C LYS A 329 10.36 6.40 -8.96
N VAL A 330 9.64 5.48 -8.37
CA VAL A 330 9.96 4.05 -8.36
C VAL A 330 8.74 3.22 -8.75
N ILE A 331 8.97 2.06 -9.38
CA ILE A 331 7.94 1.02 -9.56
C ILE A 331 8.13 0.00 -8.45
N ALA A 332 7.03 -0.52 -7.88
CA ALA A 332 7.05 -1.58 -6.87
C ALA A 332 6.34 -2.83 -7.41
N LEU A 333 7.06 -3.94 -7.59
CA LEU A 333 6.52 -5.24 -7.95
C LEU A 333 6.52 -6.18 -6.74
N ARG A 334 5.36 -6.74 -6.41
CA ARG A 334 5.17 -7.65 -5.27
C ARG A 334 5.37 -9.10 -5.65
N GLU A 335 5.80 -9.91 -4.67
CA GLU A 335 5.85 -11.37 -4.79
C GLU A 335 4.52 -11.98 -5.26
N ARG A 336 3.40 -11.50 -4.72
CA ARG A 336 2.07 -11.97 -5.15
C ARG A 336 1.80 -11.70 -6.63
N ALA A 337 2.12 -10.50 -7.13
CA ALA A 337 1.93 -10.16 -8.54
C ALA A 337 2.79 -11.07 -9.43
N LEU A 338 4.01 -11.39 -8.98
CA LEU A 338 4.86 -12.36 -9.67
C LEU A 338 4.27 -13.77 -9.62
N ASN A 339 3.72 -14.22 -8.50
CA ASN A 339 3.07 -15.54 -8.40
C ASN A 339 1.84 -15.65 -9.30
N GLU A 340 1.05 -14.59 -9.39
CA GLU A 340 -0.06 -14.50 -10.36
C GLU A 340 0.45 -14.61 -11.80
N LEU A 341 1.58 -13.94 -12.10
CA LEU A 341 2.22 -13.99 -13.42
C LEU A 341 2.79 -15.39 -13.73
N ILE A 342 3.40 -16.06 -12.76
CA ILE A 342 3.88 -17.44 -12.92
C ILE A 342 2.74 -18.37 -13.30
N ALA A 343 1.58 -18.19 -12.70
CA ALA A 343 0.40 -19.03 -12.97
C ALA A 343 -0.25 -18.74 -14.34
N SER A 344 -0.26 -17.47 -14.78
CA SER A 344 -0.96 -17.04 -15.99
C SER A 344 -0.05 -16.90 -17.21
N GLU A 345 1.21 -16.47 -17.02
CA GLU A 345 2.16 -16.13 -18.08
C GLU A 345 3.59 -16.58 -17.71
N SER A 346 3.76 -17.86 -17.53
CA SER A 346 5.00 -18.47 -17.01
C SER A 346 6.28 -18.08 -17.79
N ARG A 347 6.17 -17.87 -19.11
CA ARG A 347 7.32 -17.41 -19.94
C ARG A 347 7.78 -16.01 -19.56
N LEU A 348 6.85 -15.09 -19.38
CA LEU A 348 7.14 -13.71 -18.95
C LEU A 348 7.74 -13.71 -17.55
N ALA A 349 7.13 -14.43 -16.61
CA ALA A 349 7.62 -14.58 -15.26
C ALA A 349 9.03 -15.17 -15.21
N ALA A 350 9.32 -16.21 -16.00
CA ALA A 350 10.65 -16.83 -16.07
C ALA A 350 11.70 -15.85 -16.61
N ARG A 351 11.39 -15.06 -17.64
CA ARG A 351 12.29 -14.05 -18.18
C ARG A 351 12.59 -12.96 -17.16
N PHE A 352 11.55 -12.45 -16.51
CA PHE A 352 11.69 -11.45 -15.44
C PHE A 352 12.57 -11.97 -14.30
N LEU A 353 12.31 -13.18 -13.79
CA LEU A 353 13.11 -13.79 -12.72
C LEU A 353 14.55 -14.03 -13.13
N LEU A 354 14.81 -14.45 -14.36
CA LEU A 354 16.17 -14.64 -14.88
C LEU A 354 16.94 -13.29 -14.92
N ASN A 355 16.28 -12.22 -15.37
CA ASN A 355 16.90 -10.89 -15.38
C ASN A 355 17.17 -10.40 -13.94
N LEU A 356 16.22 -10.59 -13.02
CA LEU A 356 16.37 -10.23 -11.62
C LEU A 356 17.56 -10.99 -10.97
N ALA A 357 17.68 -12.30 -11.23
CA ALA A 357 18.79 -13.10 -10.74
C ALA A 357 20.13 -12.63 -11.31
N ARG A 358 20.20 -12.30 -12.61
CA ARG A 358 21.39 -11.75 -13.24
C ARG A 358 21.82 -10.42 -12.60
N ILE A 359 20.88 -9.51 -12.36
CA ILE A 359 21.14 -8.24 -11.69
C ILE A 359 21.69 -8.47 -10.28
N ALA A 360 21.08 -9.38 -9.51
CA ALA A 360 21.55 -9.71 -8.17
C ALA A 360 22.99 -10.30 -8.19
N CYS A 361 23.30 -11.19 -9.15
CA CYS A 361 24.63 -11.76 -9.32
C CYS A 361 25.68 -10.71 -9.73
N LEU A 362 25.33 -9.76 -10.61
CA LEU A 362 26.23 -8.67 -11.00
C LEU A 362 26.60 -7.80 -9.81
N LYS A 363 25.64 -7.41 -8.99
CA LYS A 363 25.87 -6.62 -7.77
C LYS A 363 26.76 -7.35 -6.75
N LEU A 364 26.67 -8.69 -6.68
CA LEU A 364 27.59 -9.49 -5.83
C LEU A 364 29.00 -9.47 -6.41
N ALA A 365 29.16 -9.68 -7.72
CA ALA A 365 30.46 -9.68 -8.38
C ALA A 365 31.19 -8.32 -8.28
N GLU A 366 30.46 -7.21 -8.36
CA GLU A 366 31.03 -5.86 -8.18
C GLU A 366 31.53 -5.63 -6.74
N ARG A 367 30.85 -6.19 -5.73
CA ARG A 367 31.28 -6.07 -4.33
C ARG A 367 32.54 -6.85 -3.99
N ASP A 368 32.81 -7.95 -4.70
CA ASP A 368 33.99 -8.78 -4.48
C ASP A 368 35.25 -8.18 -5.13
N GLN A 369 35.11 -7.12 -5.95
CA GLN A 369 36.22 -6.44 -6.63
C GLN A 369 36.67 -5.13 -5.95
N GLY A 370 35.98 -4.69 -4.91
CA GLY A 370 36.25 -3.47 -4.16
C GLY A 370 36.52 -3.72 -2.69
#